data_9cbff0e75eeb4e0820cb5b67974a9032
#
_entry.id   9cbff0e75eeb4e0820cb5b67974a9032
#
_cell.length_a   1.000
_cell.length_b   1.000
_cell.length_c   1.000
_cell.angle_alpha   90.00
_cell.angle_beta   90.00
_cell.angle_gamma   90.00
#
_symmetry.space_group_name_H-M   'P 1'
#
loop_
_entity.id
_entity.type
_entity.pdbx_description
1 polymer ?
#
loop_
_entity_poly.entity_id
_entity_poly.type
_entity_poly.pdbx_seq_one_letter_code
_entity_poly.pdbx_strand_id
1 'polypeptide(L)'
;KQEAKSDIMPLSMCVAMSQGYIGYDLQNALKEELLDRGLQQGVATVLTQVVVDGNDPAFQHPTKPIGAFMSKEEAEKMAREKGWHIAEDAGRGWRQVVASPKPLAVVELTTIRALAEADNVVIACGGGGIPVIATDHHHLKGAAAVIDKDLASELLAEHLDADMLIILTAVEKVAVNFNKPNQKWLDALTPEEARTYIGEGQFAPGSMLPKVEAAVKFAESKPGRTALITLLEKARDGIDGKTGTRIAC
;
A
#
# COMPACT_ATOMS: atom_id res chain seq x y z
N LYS A 1 23.58 5.15 -22.53
CA LYS A 1 23.31 3.70 -22.43
C LYS A 1 24.42 3.10 -21.62
N GLN A 2 24.24 2.93 -20.32
CA GLN A 2 25.09 2.03 -19.52
C GLN A 2 24.53 0.63 -19.75
N GLU A 3 25.20 -0.16 -20.58
CA GLU A 3 25.07 -1.61 -20.58
C GLU A 3 25.69 -2.12 -19.29
N ALA A 4 24.94 -2.05 -18.18
CA ALA A 4 25.26 -2.85 -17.02
C ALA A 4 25.00 -4.30 -17.40
N LYS A 5 26.02 -5.16 -17.34
CA LYS A 5 25.81 -6.60 -17.17
C LYS A 5 24.91 -6.74 -15.96
N SER A 6 23.64 -7.07 -16.20
CA SER A 6 22.61 -6.97 -15.18
C SER A 6 22.73 -8.12 -14.19
N ASP A 7 23.44 -7.88 -13.11
CA ASP A 7 23.05 -8.49 -11.87
C ASP A 7 21.62 -7.98 -11.58
N ILE A 8 20.67 -8.90 -11.46
CA ILE A 8 19.27 -8.53 -11.18
C ILE A 8 19.28 -7.74 -9.88
N MET A 9 18.88 -6.47 -9.96
CA MET A 9 18.85 -5.58 -8.79
C MET A 9 17.95 -6.19 -7.71
N PRO A 10 18.40 -6.26 -6.44
CA PRO A 10 17.56 -6.74 -5.35
C PRO A 10 16.24 -5.99 -5.27
N LEU A 11 15.14 -6.68 -4.95
CA LEU A 11 13.80 -6.11 -4.97
C LEU A 11 13.65 -4.91 -4.03
N SER A 12 14.29 -4.95 -2.86
CA SER A 12 14.35 -3.81 -1.93
C SER A 12 15.00 -2.57 -2.56
N MET A 13 16.02 -2.74 -3.38
CA MET A 13 16.65 -1.64 -4.13
C MET A 13 15.73 -1.10 -5.22
N CYS A 14 14.99 -1.96 -5.91
CA CYS A 14 13.98 -1.53 -6.88
C CYS A 14 12.89 -0.68 -6.22
N VAL A 15 12.45 -1.05 -5.01
CA VAL A 15 11.48 -0.26 -4.23
C VAL A 15 12.09 1.09 -3.84
N ALA A 16 13.32 1.13 -3.35
CA ALA A 16 14.01 2.39 -3.01
C ALA A 16 14.13 3.33 -4.22
N MET A 17 14.52 2.80 -5.37
CA MET A 17 14.60 3.57 -6.62
C MET A 17 13.23 4.10 -7.05
N SER A 18 12.17 3.30 -6.92
CA SER A 18 10.81 3.73 -7.25
C SER A 18 10.31 4.83 -6.32
N GLN A 19 10.62 4.76 -5.03
CA GLN A 19 10.32 5.83 -4.09
C GLN A 19 11.03 7.13 -4.49
N GLY A 20 12.27 7.06 -4.92
CA GLY A 20 13.05 8.22 -5.35
C GLY A 20 12.43 8.90 -6.56
N TYR A 21 12.22 8.19 -7.67
CA TYR A 21 11.75 8.83 -8.89
C TYR A 21 10.27 9.23 -8.83
N ILE A 22 9.38 8.38 -8.27
CA ILE A 22 7.97 8.72 -8.12
C ILE A 22 7.81 9.84 -7.08
N GLY A 23 8.57 9.77 -5.99
CA GLY A 23 8.56 10.79 -4.95
C GLY A 23 9.01 12.15 -5.49
N TYR A 24 10.01 12.19 -6.36
CA TYR A 24 10.44 13.41 -7.05
C TYR A 24 9.31 14.04 -7.86
N ASP A 25 8.63 13.25 -8.69
CA ASP A 25 7.53 13.75 -9.53
C ASP A 25 6.35 14.26 -8.65
N LEU A 26 5.95 13.49 -7.64
CA LEU A 26 4.90 13.88 -6.71
C LEU A 26 5.27 15.13 -5.90
N GLN A 27 6.51 15.23 -5.43
CA GLN A 27 6.99 16.37 -4.66
C GLN A 27 6.91 17.66 -5.48
N ASN A 28 7.30 17.62 -6.74
CA ASN A 28 7.22 18.77 -7.65
C ASN A 28 5.76 19.16 -7.90
N ALA A 29 4.91 18.21 -8.28
CA ALA A 29 3.50 18.47 -8.56
C ALA A 29 2.75 19.00 -7.33
N LEU A 30 2.97 18.43 -6.15
CA LEU A 30 2.37 18.92 -4.90
C LEU A 30 2.88 20.30 -4.51
N LYS A 31 4.17 20.60 -4.71
CA LYS A 31 4.72 21.92 -4.40
C LYS A 31 4.16 22.98 -5.33
N GLU A 32 4.02 22.70 -6.62
CA GLU A 32 3.38 23.58 -7.60
C GLU A 32 1.94 23.88 -7.19
N GLU A 33 1.13 22.84 -6.91
CA GLU A 33 -0.28 22.97 -6.50
C GLU A 33 -0.45 23.78 -5.20
N LEU A 34 0.44 23.58 -4.21
CA LEU A 34 0.42 24.37 -2.98
C LEU A 34 0.68 25.85 -3.24
N LEU A 35 1.69 26.17 -4.07
CA LEU A 35 2.03 27.56 -4.42
C LEU A 35 0.91 28.23 -5.21
N ASP A 36 0.27 27.54 -6.15
CA ASP A 36 -0.87 28.04 -6.92
C ASP A 36 -2.07 28.38 -6.04
N ARG A 37 -2.18 27.71 -4.90
CA ARG A 37 -3.20 27.99 -3.86
C ARG A 37 -2.76 29.01 -2.82
N GLY A 38 -1.57 29.58 -2.95
CA GLY A 38 -1.01 30.53 -1.99
C GLY A 38 -0.52 29.90 -0.68
N LEU A 39 -0.33 28.57 -0.66
CA LEU A 39 0.13 27.82 0.51
C LEU A 39 1.67 27.68 0.45
N GLN A 40 2.32 27.80 1.61
CA GLN A 40 3.78 27.83 1.72
C GLN A 40 4.40 26.57 2.31
N GLN A 41 3.60 25.54 2.60
CA GLN A 41 4.09 24.29 3.18
C GLN A 41 5.24 23.68 2.34
N GLY A 42 6.23 23.13 3.04
CA GLY A 42 7.25 22.29 2.42
C GLY A 42 6.65 20.96 1.95
N VAL A 43 7.26 20.37 0.93
CA VAL A 43 6.97 18.99 0.51
C VAL A 43 8.26 18.21 0.56
N ALA A 44 8.27 17.07 1.22
CA ALA A 44 9.45 16.23 1.35
C ALA A 44 9.13 14.78 1.03
N THR A 45 9.98 14.14 0.23
CA THR A 45 9.96 12.69 0.01
C THR A 45 10.97 12.05 0.94
N VAL A 46 10.49 11.11 1.77
CA VAL A 46 11.33 10.33 2.68
C VAL A 46 11.44 8.91 2.12
N LEU A 47 12.65 8.49 1.77
CA LEU A 47 12.93 7.08 1.50
C LEU A 47 12.63 6.29 2.76
N THR A 48 11.62 5.45 2.70
CA THR A 48 11.03 4.82 3.89
C THR A 48 11.28 3.33 3.88
N GLN A 49 11.93 2.84 4.92
CA GLN A 49 12.15 1.43 5.20
C GLN A 49 11.06 0.91 6.14
N VAL A 50 10.59 -0.30 5.87
CA VAL A 50 9.57 -0.95 6.71
C VAL A 50 10.09 -2.32 7.13
N VAL A 51 10.15 -2.52 8.43
CA VAL A 51 10.62 -3.77 9.03
C VAL A 51 9.56 -4.86 8.84
N VAL A 52 10.02 -6.03 8.46
CA VAL A 52 9.21 -7.25 8.35
C VAL A 52 9.86 -8.41 9.12
N ASP A 53 9.07 -9.40 9.51
CA ASP A 53 9.61 -10.64 10.09
C ASP A 53 10.22 -11.51 8.97
N GLY A 54 11.50 -11.85 9.09
CA GLY A 54 12.16 -12.76 8.15
C GLY A 54 11.60 -14.18 8.13
N ASN A 55 10.83 -14.56 9.14
CA ASN A 55 10.14 -15.84 9.26
C ASN A 55 8.66 -15.78 8.86
N ASP A 56 8.17 -14.63 8.34
CA ASP A 56 6.78 -14.51 7.91
C ASP A 56 6.46 -15.60 6.86
N PRO A 57 5.35 -16.34 7.03
CA PRO A 57 4.92 -17.39 6.09
C PRO A 57 4.78 -16.92 4.64
N ALA A 58 4.58 -15.63 4.41
CA ALA A 58 4.52 -15.04 3.07
C ALA A 58 5.79 -15.31 2.23
N PHE A 59 6.96 -15.48 2.87
CA PHE A 59 8.18 -15.84 2.15
C PHE A 59 8.14 -17.25 1.55
N GLN A 60 7.37 -18.14 2.13
CA GLN A 60 7.17 -19.50 1.62
C GLN A 60 5.97 -19.59 0.68
N HIS A 61 5.01 -18.67 0.79
CA HIS A 61 3.80 -18.61 0.01
C HIS A 61 3.64 -17.24 -0.67
N PRO A 62 4.45 -16.95 -1.73
CA PRO A 62 4.38 -15.68 -2.44
C PRO A 62 3.02 -15.48 -3.13
N THR A 63 2.41 -14.31 -2.90
CA THR A 63 1.07 -14.00 -3.45
C THR A 63 0.98 -12.62 -4.08
N LYS A 64 1.96 -11.72 -3.87
CA LYS A 64 1.90 -10.34 -4.37
C LYS A 64 2.33 -10.26 -5.83
N PRO A 65 1.42 -9.93 -6.78
CA PRO A 65 1.77 -9.81 -8.18
C PRO A 65 2.67 -8.59 -8.43
N ILE A 66 3.74 -8.78 -9.20
CA ILE A 66 4.64 -7.72 -9.65
C ILE A 66 4.96 -7.84 -11.15
N GLY A 67 5.53 -6.80 -11.73
CA GLY A 67 5.98 -6.78 -13.12
C GLY A 67 4.84 -6.73 -14.13
N ALA A 68 5.16 -6.98 -15.39
CA ALA A 68 4.21 -6.97 -16.51
C ALA A 68 3.34 -8.23 -16.54
N PHE A 69 2.20 -8.13 -17.22
CA PHE A 69 1.39 -9.29 -17.56
C PHE A 69 2.07 -10.10 -18.66
N MET A 70 1.97 -11.43 -18.57
CA MET A 70 2.55 -12.39 -19.49
C MET A 70 1.49 -13.40 -19.91
N SER A 71 1.72 -14.08 -21.05
CA SER A 71 0.98 -15.30 -21.37
C SER A 71 1.35 -16.41 -20.39
N LYS A 72 0.54 -17.45 -20.33
CA LYS A 72 0.82 -18.63 -19.48
C LYS A 72 2.15 -19.27 -19.84
N GLU A 73 2.40 -19.44 -21.13
CA GLU A 73 3.62 -20.05 -21.67
C GLU A 73 4.87 -19.26 -21.31
N GLU A 74 4.80 -17.93 -21.41
CA GLU A 74 5.90 -17.04 -21.02
C GLU A 74 6.16 -17.12 -19.50
N ALA A 75 5.11 -17.10 -18.69
CA ALA A 75 5.22 -17.20 -17.23
C ALA A 75 5.84 -18.54 -16.81
N GLU A 76 5.38 -19.66 -17.38
CA GLU A 76 5.94 -20.99 -17.13
C GLU A 76 7.41 -21.09 -17.57
N LYS A 77 7.78 -20.44 -18.67
CA LYS A 77 9.19 -20.33 -19.10
C LYS A 77 10.03 -19.59 -18.04
N MET A 78 9.54 -18.43 -17.58
CA MET A 78 10.26 -17.66 -16.55
C MET A 78 10.35 -18.43 -15.22
N ALA A 79 9.32 -19.19 -14.84
CA ALA A 79 9.35 -20.05 -13.66
C ALA A 79 10.46 -21.12 -13.78
N ARG A 80 10.60 -21.77 -14.94
CA ARG A 80 11.65 -22.77 -15.17
C ARG A 80 13.07 -22.19 -15.25
N GLU A 81 13.22 -21.05 -15.95
CA GLU A 81 14.55 -20.47 -16.22
C GLU A 81 15.08 -19.62 -15.06
N LYS A 82 14.20 -18.94 -14.32
CA LYS A 82 14.55 -17.98 -13.28
C LYS A 82 14.07 -18.36 -11.87
N GLY A 83 13.36 -19.47 -11.73
CA GLY A 83 12.79 -19.91 -10.47
C GLY A 83 11.67 -18.98 -9.94
N TRP A 84 10.98 -18.26 -10.80
CA TRP A 84 9.92 -17.37 -10.38
C TRP A 84 8.71 -18.15 -9.88
N HIS A 85 8.10 -17.67 -8.80
CA HIS A 85 6.73 -18.00 -8.49
C HIS A 85 5.82 -17.18 -9.40
N ILE A 86 4.79 -17.82 -9.95
CA ILE A 86 3.87 -17.21 -10.91
C ILE A 86 2.43 -17.48 -10.50
N ALA A 87 1.56 -16.53 -10.77
CA ALA A 87 0.12 -16.71 -10.58
C ALA A 87 -0.66 -15.96 -11.67
N GLU A 88 -1.87 -16.44 -11.92
CA GLU A 88 -2.85 -15.75 -12.74
C GLU A 88 -3.42 -14.55 -11.96
N ASP A 89 -3.54 -13.40 -12.60
CA ASP A 89 -3.98 -12.15 -11.97
C ASP A 89 -5.31 -11.66 -12.57
N ALA A 90 -6.38 -12.12 -11.97
CA ALA A 90 -7.75 -11.64 -12.18
C ALA A 90 -8.20 -11.63 -13.67
N GLY A 91 -7.92 -12.67 -14.43
CA GLY A 91 -8.32 -12.83 -15.84
C GLY A 91 -7.54 -11.95 -16.82
N ARG A 92 -6.53 -11.20 -16.35
CA ARG A 92 -5.74 -10.28 -17.16
C ARG A 92 -4.45 -10.89 -17.72
N GLY A 93 -4.08 -12.07 -17.24
CA GLY A 93 -2.86 -12.79 -17.60
C GLY A 93 -2.07 -13.23 -16.38
N TRP A 94 -0.86 -13.71 -16.62
CA TRP A 94 0.03 -14.24 -15.58
C TRP A 94 1.08 -13.21 -15.17
N ARG A 95 1.46 -13.25 -13.92
CA ARG A 95 2.50 -12.37 -13.38
C ARG A 95 3.43 -13.13 -12.44
N GLN A 96 4.62 -12.59 -12.25
CA GLN A 96 5.46 -13.00 -11.14
C GLN A 96 4.76 -12.63 -9.82
N VAL A 97 4.81 -13.52 -8.84
CA VAL A 97 4.39 -13.24 -7.47
C VAL A 97 5.58 -13.31 -6.52
N VAL A 98 5.60 -12.42 -5.55
CA VAL A 98 6.63 -12.32 -4.51
C VAL A 98 6.01 -12.35 -3.13
N ALA A 99 6.83 -12.52 -2.10
CA ALA A 99 6.39 -12.43 -0.72
C ALA A 99 5.78 -11.06 -0.42
N SER A 100 4.72 -11.05 0.39
CA SER A 100 4.10 -9.83 0.91
C SER A 100 3.90 -9.95 2.43
N PRO A 101 5.00 -9.89 3.21
CA PRO A 101 4.95 -10.00 4.65
C PRO A 101 4.24 -8.81 5.29
N LYS A 102 3.75 -9.00 6.51
CA LYS A 102 3.10 -7.93 7.28
C LYS A 102 4.13 -6.88 7.72
N PRO A 103 3.82 -5.57 7.60
CA PRO A 103 4.67 -4.53 8.14
C PRO A 103 4.65 -4.54 9.68
N LEU A 104 5.82 -4.38 10.30
CA LEU A 104 5.98 -4.38 11.77
C LEU A 104 6.34 -3.00 12.33
N ALA A 105 7.20 -2.26 11.62
CA ALA A 105 7.64 -0.93 12.05
C ALA A 105 8.12 -0.10 10.87
N VAL A 106 7.91 1.21 10.93
CA VAL A 106 8.45 2.19 9.98
C VAL A 106 9.74 2.74 10.58
N VAL A 107 10.87 2.55 9.90
CA VAL A 107 12.19 2.92 10.43
C VAL A 107 12.32 4.44 10.58
N GLU A 108 11.87 5.20 9.60
CA GLU A 108 11.97 6.65 9.55
C GLU A 108 10.80 7.37 10.25
N LEU A 109 10.01 6.67 11.10
CA LEU A 109 8.82 7.21 11.77
C LEU A 109 9.08 8.55 12.50
N THR A 110 10.19 8.63 13.26
CA THR A 110 10.54 9.86 14.00
C THR A 110 10.79 11.04 13.07
N THR A 111 11.47 10.79 11.96
CA THR A 111 11.76 11.83 10.94
C THR A 111 10.47 12.28 10.24
N ILE A 112 9.62 11.32 9.84
CA ILE A 112 8.33 11.61 9.20
C ILE A 112 7.45 12.42 10.14
N ARG A 113 7.37 12.06 11.43
CA ARG A 113 6.64 12.79 12.45
C ARG A 113 7.13 14.23 12.58
N ALA A 114 8.43 14.42 12.72
CA ALA A 114 9.02 15.76 12.87
C ALA A 114 8.73 16.67 11.67
N LEU A 115 8.75 16.13 10.46
CA LEU A 115 8.39 16.87 9.24
C LEU A 115 6.89 17.24 9.24
N ALA A 116 6.02 16.31 9.59
CA ALA A 116 4.58 16.52 9.62
C ALA A 116 4.19 17.55 10.72
N GLU A 117 4.77 17.45 11.91
CA GLU A 117 4.57 18.42 13.01
C GLU A 117 5.10 19.83 12.68
N ALA A 118 6.06 19.92 11.75
CA ALA A 118 6.55 21.19 11.20
C ALA A 118 5.71 21.67 9.99
N ASP A 119 4.47 21.21 9.83
CA ASP A 119 3.51 21.60 8.79
C ASP A 119 3.99 21.31 7.35
N ASN A 120 4.77 20.24 7.15
CA ASN A 120 5.16 19.80 5.83
C ASN A 120 4.23 18.69 5.32
N VAL A 121 4.02 18.66 4.01
CA VAL A 121 3.45 17.51 3.30
C VAL A 121 4.54 16.46 3.14
N VAL A 122 4.34 15.27 3.68
CA VAL A 122 5.34 14.21 3.67
C VAL A 122 4.90 13.05 2.77
N ILE A 123 5.72 12.72 1.79
CA ILE A 123 5.56 11.54 0.92
C ILE A 123 6.40 10.43 1.55
N ALA A 124 5.76 9.40 2.06
CA ALA A 124 6.41 8.30 2.78
C ALA A 124 5.82 6.93 2.41
N CYS A 125 6.49 5.86 2.77
CA CYS A 125 6.07 4.48 2.54
C CYS A 125 5.70 4.16 1.08
N GLY A 126 6.29 4.83 0.10
CA GLY A 126 6.03 4.58 -1.33
C GLY A 126 6.19 3.09 -1.67
N GLY A 127 5.20 2.53 -2.40
CA GLY A 127 5.18 1.11 -2.76
C GLY A 127 4.98 0.13 -1.59
N GLY A 128 4.66 0.63 -0.38
CA GLY A 128 4.54 -0.16 0.84
C GLY A 128 5.79 -0.08 1.75
N GLY A 129 6.78 0.72 1.36
CA GLY A 129 8.07 0.83 2.04
C GLY A 129 9.13 -0.15 1.53
N ILE A 130 10.38 0.18 1.71
CA ILE A 130 11.51 -0.68 1.40
C ILE A 130 11.53 -1.82 2.43
N PRO A 131 11.30 -3.08 2.04
CA PRO A 131 11.23 -4.18 2.98
C PRO A 131 12.61 -4.49 3.55
N VAL A 132 12.72 -4.48 4.88
CA VAL A 132 13.96 -4.79 5.61
C VAL A 132 13.70 -5.75 6.76
N ILE A 133 14.67 -6.61 7.03
CA ILE A 133 14.71 -7.49 8.20
C ILE A 133 15.75 -6.93 9.16
N ALA A 134 15.34 -6.68 10.39
CA ALA A 134 16.27 -6.30 11.45
C ALA A 134 17.13 -7.52 11.83
N THR A 135 18.42 -7.32 11.88
CA THR A 135 19.41 -8.34 12.30
C THR A 135 20.19 -7.81 13.51
N ASP A 136 21.14 -8.58 13.99
CA ASP A 136 22.00 -8.21 15.10
C ASP A 136 22.71 -6.87 14.85
N HIS A 137 23.10 -6.19 15.93
CA HIS A 137 23.85 -4.93 15.92
C HIS A 137 23.19 -3.79 15.14
N HIS A 138 21.85 -3.69 15.17
CA HIS A 138 21.06 -2.64 14.50
C HIS A 138 21.20 -2.63 12.96
N HIS A 139 21.70 -3.70 12.37
CA HIS A 139 21.81 -3.81 10.92
C HIS A 139 20.46 -4.14 10.29
N LEU A 140 20.13 -3.48 9.18
CA LEU A 140 18.93 -3.72 8.38
C LEU A 140 19.33 -4.38 7.07
N LYS A 141 18.80 -5.57 6.82
CA LYS A 141 19.03 -6.33 5.58
C LYS A 141 17.79 -6.22 4.69
N GLY A 142 17.97 -5.78 3.43
CA GLY A 142 16.88 -5.75 2.45
C GLY A 142 16.27 -7.14 2.23
N ALA A 143 14.94 -7.22 2.22
CA ALA A 143 14.19 -8.45 1.99
C ALA A 143 13.70 -8.55 0.54
N ALA A 144 13.61 -9.79 0.01
CA ALA A 144 13.05 -10.08 -1.31
C ALA A 144 11.51 -10.14 -1.24
N ALA A 145 10.87 -8.99 -0.99
CA ALA A 145 9.45 -8.86 -0.74
C ALA A 145 8.90 -7.55 -1.31
N VAL A 146 7.59 -7.44 -1.41
CA VAL A 146 6.85 -6.19 -1.63
C VAL A 146 5.73 -6.12 -0.60
N ILE A 147 5.83 -5.18 0.32
CA ILE A 147 4.85 -4.98 1.39
C ILE A 147 3.56 -4.41 0.80
N ASP A 148 2.41 -4.78 1.33
CA ASP A 148 1.15 -4.16 0.94
C ASP A 148 1.10 -2.70 1.41
N LYS A 149 0.86 -1.78 0.47
CA LYS A 149 0.88 -0.34 0.76
C LYS A 149 -0.25 0.11 1.67
N ASP A 150 -1.41 -0.57 1.62
CA ASP A 150 -2.56 -0.20 2.44
C ASP A 150 -2.27 -0.53 3.92
N LEU A 151 -1.62 -1.69 4.19
CA LEU A 151 -1.18 -2.07 5.52
C LEU A 151 -0.02 -1.21 6.04
N ALA A 152 0.94 -0.84 5.16
CA ALA A 152 2.04 0.04 5.55
C ALA A 152 1.54 1.47 5.85
N SER A 153 0.58 1.97 5.10
CA SER A 153 -0.05 3.28 5.32
C SER A 153 -0.86 3.29 6.61
N GLU A 154 -1.59 2.22 6.90
CA GLU A 154 -2.31 2.04 8.15
C GLU A 154 -1.36 2.09 9.35
N LEU A 155 -0.28 1.30 9.32
CA LEU A 155 0.74 1.27 10.36
C LEU A 155 1.36 2.67 10.60
N LEU A 156 1.68 3.38 9.52
CA LEU A 156 2.21 4.74 9.61
C LEU A 156 1.19 5.70 10.21
N ALA A 157 -0.07 5.68 9.74
CA ALA A 157 -1.14 6.54 10.23
C ALA A 157 -1.44 6.30 11.72
N GLU A 158 -1.46 5.04 12.15
CA GLU A 158 -1.63 4.66 13.56
C GLU A 158 -0.53 5.28 14.43
N HIS A 159 0.73 5.11 14.02
CA HIS A 159 1.88 5.60 14.79
C HIS A 159 2.08 7.12 14.72
N LEU A 160 1.60 7.79 13.68
CA LEU A 160 1.56 9.26 13.63
C LEU A 160 0.41 9.88 14.43
N ASP A 161 -0.45 9.05 15.00
CA ASP A 161 -1.68 9.48 15.69
C ASP A 161 -2.63 10.25 14.77
N ALA A 162 -2.73 9.83 13.52
CA ALA A 162 -3.60 10.46 12.54
C ALA A 162 -5.08 10.32 12.92
N ASP A 163 -5.89 11.32 12.61
CA ASP A 163 -7.34 11.31 12.86
C ASP A 163 -8.10 10.52 11.81
N MET A 164 -7.60 10.50 10.57
CA MET A 164 -8.24 9.87 9.42
C MET A 164 -7.25 9.16 8.51
N LEU A 165 -7.61 7.96 8.06
CA LEU A 165 -6.93 7.26 6.97
C LEU A 165 -7.79 7.30 5.71
N ILE A 166 -7.27 7.86 4.61
CA ILE A 166 -7.98 7.92 3.34
C ILE A 166 -7.29 6.99 2.35
N ILE A 167 -8.02 6.00 1.85
CA ILE A 167 -7.54 5.05 0.84
C ILE A 167 -8.21 5.37 -0.49
N LEU A 168 -7.43 5.85 -1.43
CA LEU A 168 -7.89 6.18 -2.78
C LEU A 168 -7.74 4.97 -3.71
N THR A 169 -8.79 4.66 -4.46
CA THR A 169 -8.86 3.47 -5.30
C THR A 169 -9.60 3.75 -6.61
N ALA A 170 -9.85 2.72 -7.43
CA ALA A 170 -10.50 2.83 -8.74
C ALA A 170 -12.03 2.72 -8.68
N VAL A 171 -12.62 2.61 -7.50
CA VAL A 171 -14.06 2.54 -7.30
C VAL A 171 -14.51 3.55 -6.27
N GLU A 172 -15.74 4.06 -6.42
CA GLU A 172 -16.26 5.12 -5.57
C GLU A 172 -16.59 4.65 -4.15
N LYS A 173 -17.05 3.41 -4.01
CA LYS A 173 -17.41 2.79 -2.73
C LYS A 173 -17.00 1.34 -2.67
N VAL A 174 -16.93 0.79 -1.48
CA VAL A 174 -16.84 -0.65 -1.27
C VAL A 174 -18.17 -1.30 -1.61
N ALA A 175 -18.16 -2.49 -2.20
CA ALA A 175 -19.36 -3.23 -2.51
C ALA A 175 -19.30 -4.67 -1.99
N VAL A 176 -20.44 -5.20 -1.60
CA VAL A 176 -20.65 -6.64 -1.45
C VAL A 176 -21.33 -7.20 -2.69
N ASN A 177 -21.12 -8.49 -2.96
CA ASN A 177 -21.58 -9.17 -4.17
C ASN A 177 -21.11 -8.46 -5.45
N PHE A 178 -19.89 -7.97 -5.45
CA PHE A 178 -19.32 -7.21 -6.56
C PHE A 178 -19.44 -7.98 -7.89
N ASN A 179 -19.87 -7.29 -8.96
CA ASN A 179 -20.16 -7.83 -10.28
C ASN A 179 -21.26 -8.91 -10.32
N LYS A 180 -22.13 -9.00 -9.30
CA LYS A 180 -23.31 -9.87 -9.29
C LYS A 180 -24.60 -9.07 -9.40
N PRO A 181 -25.73 -9.68 -9.84
CA PRO A 181 -27.03 -8.96 -9.95
C PRO A 181 -27.52 -8.33 -8.66
N ASN A 182 -27.10 -8.84 -7.51
CA ASN A 182 -27.44 -8.34 -6.17
C ASN A 182 -26.31 -7.52 -5.54
N GLN A 183 -25.46 -6.90 -6.35
CA GLN A 183 -24.41 -6.01 -5.86
C GLN A 183 -25.01 -4.86 -5.06
N LYS A 184 -24.39 -4.56 -3.92
CA LYS A 184 -24.77 -3.43 -3.06
C LYS A 184 -23.53 -2.61 -2.72
N TRP A 185 -23.56 -1.32 -3.01
CA TRP A 185 -22.59 -0.34 -2.57
C TRP A 185 -22.82 0.03 -1.11
N LEU A 186 -21.74 0.21 -0.36
CA LEU A 186 -21.78 0.50 1.07
C LEU A 186 -21.32 1.93 1.32
N ASP A 187 -22.15 2.72 1.99
CA ASP A 187 -21.81 4.09 2.41
C ASP A 187 -20.98 4.09 3.70
N ALA A 188 -21.26 3.15 4.58
CA ALA A 188 -20.57 2.98 5.85
C ALA A 188 -20.42 1.50 6.17
N LEU A 189 -19.43 1.19 6.99
CA LEU A 189 -19.16 -0.13 7.57
C LEU A 189 -18.70 0.04 9.00
N THR A 190 -19.27 -0.73 9.90
CA THR A 190 -18.65 -0.98 11.20
C THR A 190 -17.53 -2.03 11.05
N PRO A 191 -16.55 -2.06 11.96
CA PRO A 191 -15.54 -3.13 11.98
C PRO A 191 -16.14 -4.53 12.07
N GLU A 192 -17.26 -4.69 12.78
CA GLU A 192 -17.95 -5.98 12.91
C GLU A 192 -18.57 -6.44 11.59
N GLU A 193 -19.30 -5.55 10.91
CA GLU A 193 -19.86 -5.82 9.58
C GLU A 193 -18.75 -6.14 8.56
N ALA A 194 -17.65 -5.37 8.60
CA ALA A 194 -16.51 -5.58 7.72
C ALA A 194 -15.90 -6.98 7.93
N ARG A 195 -15.71 -7.42 9.19
CA ARG A 195 -15.21 -8.78 9.48
C ARG A 195 -16.17 -9.86 9.00
N THR A 196 -17.47 -9.65 9.14
CA THR A 196 -18.48 -10.59 8.62
C THR A 196 -18.32 -10.74 7.11
N TYR A 197 -18.25 -9.64 6.37
CA TYR A 197 -18.07 -9.66 4.92
C TYR A 197 -16.70 -10.22 4.49
N ILE A 198 -15.63 -9.97 5.27
CA ILE A 198 -14.33 -10.61 5.05
C ILE A 198 -14.45 -12.12 5.19
N GLY A 199 -15.12 -12.61 6.26
CA GLY A 199 -15.33 -14.04 6.49
C GLY A 199 -16.17 -14.73 5.42
N GLU A 200 -17.11 -13.99 4.80
CA GLU A 200 -17.92 -14.44 3.67
C GLU A 200 -17.17 -14.38 2.31
N GLY A 201 -15.93 -13.86 2.28
CA GLY A 201 -15.14 -13.72 1.05
C GLY A 201 -15.69 -12.68 0.08
N GLN A 202 -16.35 -11.62 0.59
CA GLN A 202 -16.96 -10.58 -0.24
C GLN A 202 -15.93 -9.68 -0.95
N PHE A 203 -14.70 -9.60 -0.43
CA PHE A 203 -13.68 -8.69 -0.95
C PHE A 203 -12.56 -9.44 -1.67
N ALA A 204 -12.20 -8.97 -2.86
CA ALA A 204 -11.18 -9.61 -3.68
C ALA A 204 -9.80 -9.58 -3.00
N PRO A 205 -9.15 -10.74 -2.81
CA PRO A 205 -7.78 -10.83 -2.29
C PRO A 205 -6.81 -10.01 -3.13
N GLY A 206 -5.85 -9.34 -2.48
CA GLY A 206 -4.82 -8.53 -3.17
C GLY A 206 -5.34 -7.22 -3.80
N SER A 207 -6.64 -6.91 -3.67
CA SER A 207 -7.25 -5.68 -4.18
C SER A 207 -8.07 -4.97 -3.10
N MET A 208 -9.38 -5.28 -2.96
CA MET A 208 -10.25 -4.62 -1.97
C MET A 208 -10.02 -5.14 -0.55
N LEU A 209 -9.73 -6.42 -0.37
CA LEU A 209 -9.53 -7.02 0.96
C LEU A 209 -8.48 -6.29 1.81
N PRO A 210 -7.24 -6.06 1.36
CA PRO A 210 -6.25 -5.38 2.19
C PRO A 210 -6.64 -3.93 2.53
N LYS A 211 -7.43 -3.26 1.69
CA LYS A 211 -7.94 -1.91 1.96
C LYS A 211 -8.94 -1.91 3.11
N VAL A 212 -9.87 -2.86 3.09
CA VAL A 212 -10.88 -3.00 4.16
C VAL A 212 -10.20 -3.43 5.46
N GLU A 213 -9.24 -4.37 5.41
CA GLU A 213 -8.47 -4.78 6.58
C GLU A 213 -7.68 -3.61 7.21
N ALA A 214 -6.98 -2.84 6.40
CA ALA A 214 -6.25 -1.65 6.84
C ALA A 214 -7.21 -0.59 7.44
N ALA A 215 -8.33 -0.34 6.78
CA ALA A 215 -9.33 0.63 7.24
C ALA A 215 -9.96 0.23 8.58
N VAL A 216 -10.29 -1.05 8.76
CA VAL A 216 -10.82 -1.60 10.02
C VAL A 216 -9.79 -1.47 11.14
N LYS A 217 -8.56 -1.92 10.89
CA LYS A 217 -7.48 -1.87 11.90
C LYS A 217 -7.23 -0.44 12.35
N PHE A 218 -7.18 0.52 11.43
CA PHE A 218 -7.01 1.94 11.75
C PHE A 218 -8.17 2.48 12.58
N ALA A 219 -9.43 2.22 12.20
CA ALA A 219 -10.61 2.69 12.92
C ALA A 219 -10.67 2.17 14.36
N GLU A 220 -10.21 0.94 14.60
CA GLU A 220 -10.19 0.31 15.93
C GLU A 220 -8.98 0.73 16.78
N SER A 221 -7.92 1.26 16.19
CA SER A 221 -6.68 1.56 16.90
C SER A 221 -6.84 2.68 17.95
N LYS A 222 -7.88 3.54 17.83
CA LYS A 222 -8.19 4.58 18.82
C LYS A 222 -9.64 5.06 18.65
N PRO A 223 -10.39 5.32 19.73
CA PRO A 223 -11.72 5.91 19.65
C PRO A 223 -11.74 7.22 18.85
N GLY A 224 -12.73 7.37 17.96
CA GLY A 224 -12.93 8.56 17.13
C GLY A 224 -12.14 8.56 15.81
N ARG A 225 -11.25 7.58 15.57
CA ARG A 225 -10.60 7.42 14.26
C ARG A 225 -11.58 6.94 13.21
N THR A 226 -11.41 7.45 12.00
CA THR A 226 -12.21 7.05 10.85
C THR A 226 -11.33 6.71 9.67
N ALA A 227 -11.72 5.71 8.88
CA ALA A 227 -11.11 5.45 7.59
C ALA A 227 -12.13 5.70 6.47
N LEU A 228 -11.65 6.16 5.32
CA LEU A 228 -12.44 6.42 4.12
C LEU A 228 -11.82 5.66 2.94
N ILE A 229 -12.63 4.88 2.23
CA ILE A 229 -12.25 4.27 0.95
C ILE A 229 -13.08 4.92 -0.14
N THR A 230 -12.45 5.55 -1.13
CA THR A 230 -13.15 6.24 -2.22
C THR A 230 -12.35 6.30 -3.52
N LEU A 231 -13.01 6.70 -4.60
CA LEU A 231 -12.39 6.93 -5.90
C LEU A 231 -11.42 8.13 -5.82
N LEU A 232 -10.27 8.03 -6.50
CA LEU A 232 -9.23 9.08 -6.50
C LEU A 232 -9.82 10.45 -6.87
N GLU A 233 -10.60 10.52 -7.94
CA GLU A 233 -11.19 11.76 -8.46
C GLU A 233 -12.31 12.31 -7.55
N LYS A 234 -12.78 11.50 -6.60
CA LYS A 234 -13.81 11.83 -5.61
C LYS A 234 -13.26 12.06 -4.20
N ALA A 235 -11.95 12.16 -4.05
CA ALA A 235 -11.30 12.30 -2.74
C ALA A 235 -11.91 13.45 -1.92
N ARG A 236 -12.09 14.64 -2.52
CA ARG A 236 -12.69 15.81 -1.86
C ARG A 236 -14.12 15.53 -1.42
N ASP A 237 -14.97 15.02 -2.31
CA ASP A 237 -16.36 14.69 -2.00
C ASP A 237 -16.46 13.64 -0.89
N GLY A 238 -15.53 12.68 -0.86
CA GLY A 238 -15.42 11.68 0.19
C GLY A 238 -15.05 12.29 1.54
N ILE A 239 -14.10 13.21 1.60
CA ILE A 239 -13.71 13.96 2.81
C ILE A 239 -14.90 14.77 3.31
N ASP A 240 -15.61 15.45 2.41
CA ASP A 240 -16.81 16.23 2.72
C ASP A 240 -18.02 15.35 3.13
N GLY A 241 -17.91 14.02 3.12
CA GLY A 241 -18.97 13.09 3.51
C GLY A 241 -20.06 12.86 2.47
N LYS A 242 -19.85 13.28 1.21
CA LYS A 242 -20.82 13.17 0.11
C LYS A 242 -20.78 11.80 -0.57
N THR A 243 -19.67 11.10 -0.50
CA THR A 243 -19.46 9.79 -1.14
C THR A 243 -18.37 8.97 -0.43
N GLY A 244 -18.02 7.80 -0.99
CA GLY A 244 -17.06 6.86 -0.40
C GLY A 244 -17.72 5.91 0.61
N THR A 245 -16.90 5.00 1.15
CA THR A 245 -17.28 4.12 2.26
C THR A 245 -16.50 4.53 3.49
N ARG A 246 -17.20 4.95 4.55
CA ARG A 246 -16.61 5.26 5.86
C ARG A 246 -16.58 4.02 6.73
N ILE A 247 -15.44 3.82 7.39
CA ILE A 247 -15.27 2.78 8.41
C ILE A 247 -14.99 3.49 9.75
N ALA A 248 -15.81 3.22 10.74
CA ALA A 248 -15.71 3.80 12.09
C ALA A 248 -16.32 2.85 13.12
N CYS A 249 -15.87 2.96 14.39
CA CYS A 249 -16.47 2.29 15.53
C CYS A 249 -17.72 3.00 16.04
#